data_f4c4ce50ed2e3b3d46bef56a6dd4aba2
#
_entry.id   f4c4ce50ed2e3b3d46bef56a6dd4aba2
#
_cell.length_a   1.000
_cell.length_b   1.000
_cell.length_c   1.000
_cell.angle_alpha   90.00
_cell.angle_beta   90.00
_cell.angle_gamma   90.00
#
_symmetry.space_group_name_H-M   'P 1'
#
loop_
_entity.id
_entity.type
_entity.pdbx_description
1 polymer ?
#
loop_
_entity_poly.entity_id
_entity_poly.type
_entity_poly.pdbx_seq_one_letter_code
_entity_poly.pdbx_strand_id
1 'polypeptide(L)'
;MQSGTLFFTSILLPWILSAAAQPKPARRPEQPVVNSPGDAILRDADATIAPKAIELPTCLLCVCLSGSVYCEEVSPEMSAVPVLPKETGYLYARFNKIRKIRNKDFGDMVTLRRIDLAGNLIAEIDVGAFASLHNLEELILAENRLTKLPMLPAKLVLFNANFNKLKSSGVKATAFKKLTKLAYLYLGDNELTSVPHLPESLHVVHLQNNKIEAITDETFCKGNTSYYVRTKMEEVRLDGNPVVLANYPYSFICLQSLPVGWYN
;
A
#
# COMPACT_ATOMS: atom_id res chain seq x y z
N MET A 1 -46.57 -15.76 39.32
CA MET A 1 -45.99 -16.83 38.48
C MET A 1 -44.52 -16.53 38.27
N GLN A 2 -43.69 -17.37 38.90
CA GLN A 2 -42.24 -17.21 38.97
C GLN A 2 -41.57 -17.63 37.67
N SER A 3 -40.66 -16.83 37.19
CA SER A 3 -39.78 -17.18 36.09
C SER A 3 -38.35 -17.27 36.63
N GLY A 4 -37.79 -18.46 36.61
CA GLY A 4 -36.47 -18.75 37.14
C GLY A 4 -35.33 -18.38 36.19
N THR A 5 -34.34 -17.72 36.77
CA THR A 5 -33.07 -17.36 36.12
C THR A 5 -32.07 -18.49 36.38
N LEU A 6 -31.61 -19.14 35.31
CA LEU A 6 -30.51 -20.12 35.36
C LEU A 6 -29.15 -19.41 35.19
N PHE A 7 -28.36 -19.42 36.25
CA PHE A 7 -26.95 -19.04 36.23
C PHE A 7 -26.08 -20.24 35.81
N PHE A 8 -25.40 -20.13 34.67
CA PHE A 8 -24.29 -21.04 34.34
C PHE A 8 -22.98 -20.46 34.88
N THR A 9 -22.45 -21.08 35.92
CA THR A 9 -21.12 -20.83 36.43
C THR A 9 -20.11 -21.67 35.66
N SER A 10 -19.27 -21.03 34.84
CA SER A 10 -18.14 -21.67 34.17
C SER A 10 -16.95 -21.71 35.14
N ILE A 11 -16.56 -22.92 35.53
CA ILE A 11 -15.39 -23.21 36.34
C ILE A 11 -14.15 -23.21 35.43
N LEU A 12 -13.27 -22.22 35.60
CA LEU A 12 -11.96 -22.19 34.99
C LEU A 12 -10.96 -22.98 35.87
N LEU A 13 -10.51 -24.12 35.36
CA LEU A 13 -9.37 -24.86 35.94
C LEU A 13 -8.05 -24.31 35.38
N PRO A 14 -7.05 -23.99 36.21
CA PRO A 14 -5.73 -23.60 35.73
C PRO A 14 -4.89 -24.84 35.40
N TRP A 15 -4.43 -24.93 34.15
CA TRP A 15 -3.42 -25.90 33.74
C TRP A 15 -2.05 -25.39 34.17
N ILE A 16 -1.49 -26.03 35.21
CA ILE A 16 -0.08 -25.88 35.60
C ILE A 16 0.75 -26.82 34.71
N LEU A 17 1.45 -26.25 33.74
CA LEU A 17 2.47 -26.99 32.96
C LEU A 17 3.81 -26.90 33.72
N SER A 18 4.21 -28.02 34.30
CA SER A 18 5.53 -28.26 34.84
C SER A 18 6.56 -28.33 33.72
N ALA A 19 7.52 -27.42 33.72
CA ALA A 19 8.67 -27.45 32.81
C ALA A 19 9.69 -28.48 33.31
N ALA A 20 9.77 -29.64 32.64
CA ALA A 20 10.84 -30.60 32.84
C ALA A 20 12.11 -30.16 32.08
N ALA A 21 13.20 -29.97 32.79
CA ALA A 21 14.49 -29.60 32.23
C ALA A 21 15.09 -30.76 31.41
N GLN A 22 15.50 -30.51 30.17
CA GLN A 22 16.23 -31.45 29.33
C GLN A 22 17.72 -31.44 29.67
N PRO A 23 18.42 -32.59 29.71
CA PRO A 23 19.85 -32.67 29.99
C PRO A 23 20.67 -32.27 28.76
N LYS A 24 21.80 -31.55 29.00
CA LYS A 24 22.80 -31.16 28.01
C LYS A 24 23.50 -32.38 27.42
N PRO A 25 23.80 -32.41 26.11
CA PRO A 25 24.61 -33.47 25.52
C PRO A 25 26.07 -33.33 25.93
N ALA A 26 26.69 -34.49 26.27
CA ALA A 26 28.09 -34.63 26.68
C ALA A 26 29.07 -34.33 25.52
N ARG A 27 30.18 -33.67 25.86
CA ARG A 27 31.30 -33.41 24.94
C ARG A 27 32.02 -34.72 24.64
N ARG A 28 32.28 -34.99 23.36
CA ARG A 28 33.16 -36.07 22.87
C ARG A 28 34.61 -35.63 23.02
N PRO A 29 35.54 -36.51 23.44
CA PRO A 29 36.97 -36.17 23.56
C PRO A 29 37.66 -36.03 22.22
N GLU A 30 38.58 -35.06 22.15
CA GLU A 30 39.47 -34.79 21.00
C GLU A 30 40.52 -35.92 20.85
N GLN A 31 40.74 -36.37 19.61
CA GLN A 31 41.84 -37.23 19.26
C GLN A 31 43.03 -36.39 18.74
N PRO A 32 44.28 -36.78 18.98
CA PRO A 32 45.46 -36.01 18.64
C PRO A 32 45.77 -36.03 17.14
N VAL A 33 46.14 -34.85 16.62
CA VAL A 33 46.58 -34.62 15.23
C VAL A 33 48.00 -35.17 15.04
N VAL A 34 48.17 -36.06 14.10
CA VAL A 34 49.50 -36.48 13.61
C VAL A 34 49.87 -35.59 12.44
N ASN A 35 50.97 -34.83 12.58
CA ASN A 35 51.59 -34.06 11.51
C ASN A 35 52.39 -34.95 10.57
N SER A 36 52.16 -34.84 9.27
CA SER A 36 53.07 -35.29 8.23
C SER A 36 53.24 -34.19 7.17
N PRO A 37 54.47 -33.91 6.72
CA PRO A 37 54.77 -32.79 5.84
C PRO A 37 54.73 -33.20 4.36
N GLY A 38 54.22 -32.33 3.52
CA GLY A 38 54.43 -32.36 2.05
C GLY A 38 53.15 -32.20 1.27
N ASP A 39 52.92 -31.02 0.76
CA ASP A 39 52.75 -30.62 -0.63
C ASP A 39 51.95 -29.31 -0.71
N ALA A 40 52.69 -28.27 -1.13
CA ALA A 40 52.12 -26.99 -1.49
C ALA A 40 51.52 -27.09 -2.91
N ILE A 41 50.19 -27.12 -3.03
CA ILE A 41 49.50 -26.87 -4.31
C ILE A 41 48.27 -26.03 -4.05
N LEU A 42 48.29 -24.83 -4.63
CA LEU A 42 47.20 -23.98 -5.07
C LEU A 42 45.86 -24.02 -4.30
N ARG A 43 45.68 -23.05 -3.42
CA ARG A 43 44.36 -22.66 -2.95
C ARG A 43 43.72 -21.75 -4.01
N ASP A 44 43.01 -22.33 -4.94
CA ASP A 44 42.00 -21.64 -5.70
C ASP A 44 40.88 -21.26 -4.71
N ALA A 45 40.60 -19.98 -4.61
CA ALA A 45 39.50 -19.44 -3.84
C ALA A 45 38.18 -19.97 -4.45
N ASP A 46 37.59 -20.98 -3.81
CA ASP A 46 36.22 -21.40 -4.08
C ASP A 46 35.29 -20.28 -3.61
N ALA A 47 35.06 -19.31 -4.52
CA ALA A 47 33.96 -18.37 -4.40
C ALA A 47 32.70 -19.22 -4.53
N THR A 48 32.09 -19.55 -3.42
CA THR A 48 30.73 -20.10 -3.36
C THR A 48 29.79 -19.10 -4.08
N ILE A 49 29.59 -19.34 -5.38
CA ILE A 49 28.57 -18.69 -6.19
C ILE A 49 27.25 -19.19 -5.61
N ALA A 50 26.62 -18.33 -4.80
CA ALA A 50 25.24 -18.55 -4.38
C ALA A 50 24.42 -18.85 -5.65
N PRO A 51 23.58 -19.89 -5.68
CA PRO A 51 22.81 -20.21 -6.85
C PRO A 51 21.96 -19.00 -7.23
N LYS A 52 22.21 -18.43 -8.41
CA LYS A 52 21.41 -17.36 -8.97
C LYS A 52 19.99 -17.93 -9.08
N ALA A 53 19.07 -17.39 -8.33
CA ALA A 53 17.67 -17.80 -8.39
C ALA A 53 17.24 -17.77 -9.85
N ILE A 54 16.76 -18.89 -10.37
CA ILE A 54 16.24 -19.00 -11.73
C ILE A 54 14.97 -18.16 -11.72
N GLU A 55 15.03 -16.95 -12.29
CA GLU A 55 13.82 -16.14 -12.51
C GLU A 55 13.00 -16.85 -13.59
N LEU A 56 11.91 -17.47 -13.17
CA LEU A 56 10.95 -18.05 -14.10
C LEU A 56 10.29 -16.92 -14.92
N PRO A 57 10.04 -17.12 -16.23
CA PRO A 57 9.29 -16.17 -17.03
C PRO A 57 7.94 -15.86 -16.40
N THR A 58 7.54 -14.59 -16.37
CA THR A 58 6.32 -14.13 -15.70
C THR A 58 5.08 -14.92 -16.10
N CYS A 59 4.90 -15.25 -17.36
CA CYS A 59 3.74 -16.00 -17.84
C CYS A 59 3.78 -17.51 -17.55
N LEU A 60 4.82 -18.01 -16.85
CA LEU A 60 4.82 -19.34 -16.20
C LEU A 60 4.32 -19.29 -14.76
N LEU A 61 4.44 -18.13 -14.10
CA LEU A 61 3.99 -17.90 -12.73
C LEU A 61 2.61 -17.22 -12.68
N CYS A 62 2.29 -16.42 -13.69
CA CYS A 62 1.10 -15.58 -13.79
C CYS A 62 0.29 -15.97 -15.03
N VAL A 63 -0.99 -15.66 -15.02
CA VAL A 63 -1.83 -15.79 -16.20
C VAL A 63 -1.67 -14.54 -17.07
N CYS A 64 -1.20 -14.72 -18.31
CA CYS A 64 -1.08 -13.64 -19.29
C CYS A 64 -2.14 -13.83 -20.38
N LEU A 65 -3.05 -12.88 -20.52
CA LEU A 65 -4.14 -12.95 -21.48
C LEU A 65 -4.48 -11.56 -22.04
N SER A 66 -4.46 -11.41 -23.35
CA SER A 66 -4.95 -10.20 -24.05
C SER A 66 -4.41 -8.88 -23.50
N GLY A 67 -3.09 -8.81 -23.22
CA GLY A 67 -2.46 -7.62 -22.66
C GLY A 67 -2.70 -7.40 -21.15
N SER A 68 -3.31 -8.35 -20.47
CA SER A 68 -3.45 -8.38 -19.02
C SER A 68 -2.54 -9.44 -18.42
N VAL A 69 -1.94 -9.13 -17.26
CA VAL A 69 -1.10 -10.03 -16.48
C VAL A 69 -1.69 -10.15 -15.07
N TYR A 70 -2.08 -11.36 -14.70
CA TYR A 70 -2.69 -11.70 -13.40
C TYR A 70 -1.72 -12.51 -12.58
N CYS A 71 -1.22 -11.93 -11.49
CA CYS A 71 -0.24 -12.50 -10.57
C CYS A 71 -0.74 -12.41 -9.12
N GLU A 72 -1.95 -12.86 -8.83
CA GLU A 72 -2.50 -12.80 -7.48
C GLU A 72 -2.07 -14.01 -6.66
N GLU A 73 -1.61 -13.78 -5.41
CA GLU A 73 -1.18 -14.83 -4.46
C GLU A 73 -0.24 -15.88 -5.08
N VAL A 74 0.79 -15.42 -5.80
CA VAL A 74 1.67 -16.29 -6.57
C VAL A 74 2.52 -17.19 -5.66
N SER A 75 2.60 -18.48 -6.00
CA SER A 75 3.50 -19.46 -5.37
C SER A 75 4.50 -20.01 -6.40
N PRO A 76 5.83 -19.97 -6.15
CA PRO A 76 6.49 -19.41 -4.96
C PRO A 76 6.31 -17.92 -4.78
N GLU A 77 6.47 -17.43 -3.54
CA GLU A 77 6.17 -16.02 -3.16
C GLU A 77 6.83 -14.97 -4.09
N MET A 78 6.00 -14.10 -4.66
CA MET A 78 6.46 -12.96 -5.45
C MET A 78 6.86 -11.80 -4.53
N SER A 79 8.16 -11.51 -4.44
CA SER A 79 8.73 -10.47 -3.56
C SER A 79 9.17 -9.20 -4.30
N ALA A 80 9.09 -9.18 -5.63
CA ALA A 80 9.40 -8.06 -6.51
C ALA A 80 8.37 -7.94 -7.63
N VAL A 81 8.29 -6.78 -8.27
CA VAL A 81 7.47 -6.59 -9.47
C VAL A 81 7.98 -7.53 -10.57
N PRO A 82 7.11 -8.35 -11.20
CA PRO A 82 7.54 -9.28 -12.25
C PRO A 82 7.96 -8.53 -13.51
N VAL A 83 8.82 -9.16 -14.31
CA VAL A 83 9.18 -8.64 -15.64
C VAL A 83 7.98 -8.83 -16.57
N LEU A 84 7.38 -7.74 -17.02
CA LEU A 84 6.15 -7.76 -17.81
C LEU A 84 6.44 -7.87 -19.34
N PRO A 85 5.56 -8.56 -20.09
CA PRO A 85 5.54 -8.42 -21.56
C PRO A 85 5.33 -6.97 -21.98
N LYS A 86 5.99 -6.51 -23.04
CA LYS A 86 6.00 -5.09 -23.45
C LYS A 86 4.62 -4.53 -23.80
N GLU A 87 3.72 -5.37 -24.26
CA GLU A 87 2.35 -5.05 -24.65
C GLU A 87 1.38 -5.03 -23.46
N THR A 88 1.85 -5.26 -22.23
CA THR A 88 0.98 -5.29 -21.04
C THR A 88 0.31 -3.93 -20.81
N GLY A 89 -1.02 -3.94 -20.83
CA GLY A 89 -1.86 -2.79 -20.51
C GLY A 89 -2.38 -2.80 -19.08
N TYR A 90 -2.52 -3.99 -18.51
CA TYR A 90 -3.15 -4.18 -17.20
C TYR A 90 -2.36 -5.17 -16.36
N LEU A 91 -1.89 -4.73 -15.20
CA LEU A 91 -1.19 -5.56 -14.21
C LEU A 91 -2.07 -5.71 -12.96
N TYR A 92 -2.34 -6.95 -12.58
CA TYR A 92 -2.97 -7.35 -11.32
C TYR A 92 -1.99 -8.23 -10.55
N ALA A 93 -1.34 -7.68 -9.51
CA ALA A 93 -0.35 -8.40 -8.69
C ALA A 93 -0.65 -8.22 -7.20
N ARG A 94 -1.94 -8.38 -6.86
CA ARG A 94 -2.46 -8.26 -5.49
C ARG A 94 -2.01 -9.42 -4.62
N PHE A 95 -1.99 -9.18 -3.30
CA PHE A 95 -1.78 -10.18 -2.25
C PHE A 95 -0.46 -10.97 -2.40
N ASN A 96 0.61 -10.25 -2.77
CA ASN A 96 1.96 -10.81 -2.84
C ASN A 96 2.86 -10.27 -1.71
N LYS A 97 4.16 -10.45 -1.82
CA LYS A 97 5.15 -10.00 -0.82
C LYS A 97 6.08 -8.90 -1.36
N ILE A 98 5.63 -8.14 -2.35
CA ILE A 98 6.40 -7.05 -2.96
C ILE A 98 6.66 -5.97 -1.90
N ARG A 99 7.95 -5.59 -1.70
CA ARG A 99 8.36 -4.65 -0.66
C ARG A 99 8.77 -3.29 -1.18
N LYS A 100 9.24 -3.24 -2.43
CA LYS A 100 9.75 -2.03 -3.08
C LYS A 100 9.43 -2.02 -4.56
N ILE A 101 9.12 -0.82 -5.08
CA ILE A 101 9.00 -0.56 -6.51
C ILE A 101 10.21 0.28 -6.94
N ARG A 102 10.95 -0.18 -7.95
CA ARG A 102 12.15 0.46 -8.47
C ARG A 102 11.87 1.17 -9.78
N ASN A 103 12.71 2.14 -10.14
CA ASN A 103 12.61 2.85 -11.42
C ASN A 103 12.62 1.92 -12.64
N LYS A 104 13.40 0.83 -12.58
CA LYS A 104 13.50 -0.14 -13.67
C LYS A 104 12.29 -1.07 -13.82
N ASP A 105 11.45 -1.19 -12.79
CA ASP A 105 10.37 -2.17 -12.77
C ASP A 105 9.29 -1.86 -13.81
N PHE A 106 9.12 -0.58 -14.18
CA PHE A 106 8.16 -0.12 -15.19
C PHE A 106 8.79 0.77 -16.25
N GLY A 107 10.14 0.77 -16.39
CA GLY A 107 10.87 1.75 -17.20
C GLY A 107 10.40 1.88 -18.65
N ASP A 108 10.09 0.76 -19.31
CA ASP A 108 9.71 0.70 -20.73
C ASP A 108 8.22 0.36 -20.96
N MET A 109 7.41 0.40 -19.89
CA MET A 109 6.02 -0.06 -19.92
C MET A 109 5.03 1.04 -20.35
N VAL A 110 5.24 1.63 -21.52
CA VAL A 110 4.43 2.76 -22.02
C VAL A 110 2.97 2.42 -22.31
N THR A 111 2.64 1.13 -22.44
CA THR A 111 1.28 0.62 -22.72
C THR A 111 0.41 0.49 -21.47
N LEU A 112 1.01 0.49 -20.27
CA LEU A 112 0.28 0.31 -19.02
C LEU A 112 -0.78 1.40 -18.80
N ARG A 113 -2.00 0.95 -18.54
CA ARG A 113 -3.18 1.75 -18.17
C ARG A 113 -3.61 1.53 -16.73
N ARG A 114 -3.41 0.31 -16.23
CA ARG A 114 -3.77 -0.06 -14.84
C ARG A 114 -2.65 -0.85 -14.18
N ILE A 115 -2.35 -0.47 -12.93
CA ILE A 115 -1.48 -1.21 -12.01
C ILE A 115 -2.24 -1.42 -10.71
N ASP A 116 -2.45 -2.68 -10.34
CA ASP A 116 -3.06 -3.08 -9.07
C ASP A 116 -2.06 -3.90 -8.25
N LEU A 117 -1.55 -3.29 -7.18
CA LEU A 117 -0.57 -3.85 -6.25
C LEU A 117 -1.13 -3.86 -4.81
N ALA A 118 -2.46 -3.92 -4.66
CA ALA A 118 -3.09 -3.97 -3.35
C ALA A 118 -2.66 -5.21 -2.54
N GLY A 119 -2.66 -5.11 -1.21
CA GLY A 119 -2.38 -6.25 -0.33
C GLY A 119 -0.92 -6.73 -0.38
N ASN A 120 0.03 -5.83 -0.64
CA ASN A 120 1.45 -6.15 -0.65
C ASN A 120 2.17 -5.62 0.62
N LEU A 121 3.49 -5.62 0.60
CA LEU A 121 4.33 -5.12 1.69
C LEU A 121 5.10 -3.85 1.29
N ILE A 122 4.62 -3.10 0.28
CA ILE A 122 5.33 -1.98 -0.32
C ILE A 122 5.47 -0.84 0.69
N ALA A 123 6.72 -0.58 1.10
CA ALA A 123 7.08 0.51 1.99
C ALA A 123 7.84 1.63 1.25
N GLU A 124 8.45 1.31 0.11
CA GLU A 124 9.30 2.22 -0.65
C GLU A 124 8.98 2.16 -2.15
N ILE A 125 8.92 3.34 -2.76
CA ILE A 125 8.77 3.51 -4.21
C ILE A 125 9.82 4.53 -4.64
N ASP A 126 10.67 4.18 -5.61
CA ASP A 126 11.65 5.10 -6.16
C ASP A 126 10.97 6.32 -6.79
N VAL A 127 11.59 7.48 -6.70
CA VAL A 127 10.96 8.78 -7.08
C VAL A 127 10.46 8.79 -8.54
N GLY A 128 11.15 8.12 -9.44
CA GLY A 128 10.81 8.05 -10.87
C GLY A 128 10.11 6.77 -11.31
N ALA A 129 9.69 5.89 -10.38
CA ALA A 129 9.19 4.55 -10.72
C ALA A 129 8.02 4.53 -11.73
N PHE A 130 7.21 5.58 -11.76
CA PHE A 130 6.06 5.71 -12.67
C PHE A 130 6.25 6.82 -13.74
N ALA A 131 7.47 7.39 -13.87
CA ALA A 131 7.70 8.56 -14.72
C ALA A 131 7.45 8.31 -16.22
N SER A 132 7.70 7.10 -16.71
CA SER A 132 7.49 6.69 -18.11
C SER A 132 6.04 6.29 -18.42
N LEU A 133 5.18 6.15 -17.39
CA LEU A 133 3.82 5.62 -17.55
C LEU A 133 2.83 6.71 -17.99
N HIS A 134 3.06 7.26 -19.17
CA HIS A 134 2.24 8.37 -19.68
C HIS A 134 0.78 8.01 -20.02
N ASN A 135 0.45 6.71 -20.05
CA ASN A 135 -0.90 6.21 -20.31
C ASN A 135 -1.58 5.61 -19.07
N LEU A 136 -0.92 5.66 -17.89
CA LEU A 136 -1.49 5.10 -16.68
C LEU A 136 -2.71 5.92 -16.22
N GLU A 137 -3.84 5.24 -16.13
CA GLU A 137 -5.15 5.79 -15.73
C GLU A 137 -5.54 5.34 -14.32
N GLU A 138 -5.12 4.13 -13.91
CA GLU A 138 -5.48 3.58 -12.62
C GLU A 138 -4.24 3.06 -11.86
N LEU A 139 -4.03 3.55 -10.64
CA LEU A 139 -2.96 3.10 -9.75
C LEU A 139 -3.54 2.72 -8.40
N ILE A 140 -3.46 1.45 -8.05
CA ILE A 140 -3.99 0.89 -6.81
C ILE A 140 -2.83 0.36 -5.98
N LEU A 141 -2.62 1.00 -4.82
CA LEU A 141 -1.58 0.71 -3.84
C LEU A 141 -2.17 0.50 -2.43
N ALA A 142 -3.47 0.17 -2.37
CA ALA A 142 -4.17 -0.06 -1.11
C ALA A 142 -3.54 -1.21 -0.31
N GLU A 143 -3.73 -1.22 1.02
CA GLU A 143 -3.26 -2.30 1.90
C GLU A 143 -1.75 -2.56 1.77
N ASN A 144 -0.96 -1.49 1.88
CA ASN A 144 0.49 -1.52 1.82
C ASN A 144 1.11 -0.83 3.07
N ARG A 145 2.37 -0.45 3.00
CA ARG A 145 3.12 0.16 4.11
C ARG A 145 3.69 1.53 3.77
N LEU A 146 3.07 2.24 2.83
CA LEU A 146 3.55 3.53 2.36
C LEU A 146 3.44 4.60 3.44
N THR A 147 4.51 5.35 3.66
CA THR A 147 4.53 6.53 4.55
C THR A 147 4.56 7.86 3.78
N LYS A 148 4.88 7.81 2.49
CA LYS A 148 4.93 8.95 1.57
C LYS A 148 4.43 8.56 0.18
N LEU A 149 3.93 9.54 -0.58
CA LEU A 149 3.51 9.33 -1.96
C LEU A 149 4.70 9.41 -2.93
N PRO A 150 4.72 8.57 -3.98
CA PRO A 150 5.60 8.74 -5.13
C PRO A 150 5.15 9.93 -5.99
N MET A 151 5.93 10.25 -7.03
CA MET A 151 5.45 11.10 -8.12
C MET A 151 4.37 10.35 -8.91
N LEU A 152 3.19 10.96 -9.03
CA LEU A 152 2.04 10.35 -9.68
C LEU A 152 1.96 10.74 -11.17
N PRO A 153 1.62 9.80 -12.07
CA PRO A 153 1.41 10.08 -13.50
C PRO A 153 0.26 11.05 -13.74
N ALA A 154 0.43 11.96 -14.71
CA ALA A 154 -0.49 13.06 -14.94
C ALA A 154 -1.87 12.65 -15.50
N LYS A 155 -1.99 11.45 -16.10
CA LYS A 155 -3.25 10.96 -16.68
C LYS A 155 -4.11 10.13 -15.74
N LEU A 156 -3.71 9.99 -14.46
CA LEU A 156 -4.50 9.22 -13.50
C LEU A 156 -5.94 9.73 -13.42
N VAL A 157 -6.85 8.78 -13.49
CA VAL A 157 -8.30 8.90 -13.24
C VAL A 157 -8.64 8.35 -11.87
N LEU A 158 -8.00 7.24 -11.46
CA LEU A 158 -8.18 6.62 -10.17
C LEU A 158 -6.84 6.43 -9.45
N PHE A 159 -6.77 6.90 -8.21
CA PHE A 159 -5.68 6.62 -7.30
C PHE A 159 -6.22 6.09 -5.97
N ASN A 160 -5.81 4.88 -5.61
CA ASN A 160 -6.19 4.25 -4.35
C ASN A 160 -4.96 3.89 -3.52
N ALA A 161 -4.83 4.55 -2.36
CA ALA A 161 -3.82 4.25 -1.34
C ALA A 161 -4.45 4.12 0.05
N ASN A 162 -5.70 3.62 0.13
CA ASN A 162 -6.33 3.26 1.40
C ASN A 162 -5.48 2.24 2.17
N PHE A 163 -5.65 2.18 3.50
CA PHE A 163 -4.98 1.21 4.36
C PHE A 163 -3.45 1.22 4.19
N ASN A 164 -2.86 2.41 4.38
CA ASN A 164 -1.41 2.61 4.40
C ASN A 164 -0.99 3.34 5.69
N LYS A 165 0.20 3.91 5.71
CA LYS A 165 0.74 4.70 6.83
C LYS A 165 1.11 6.12 6.39
N LEU A 166 0.33 6.68 5.43
CA LEU A 166 0.59 7.98 4.85
C LEU A 166 0.39 9.08 5.89
N LYS A 167 1.41 9.94 6.04
CA LYS A 167 1.36 11.13 6.89
C LYS A 167 1.30 12.39 6.02
N SER A 168 0.73 13.47 6.52
CA SER A 168 0.70 14.75 5.81
C SER A 168 2.11 15.25 5.44
N SER A 169 3.14 14.93 6.24
CA SER A 169 4.54 15.21 5.89
C SER A 169 5.05 14.40 4.68
N GLY A 170 4.47 13.25 4.39
CA GLY A 170 4.79 12.39 3.24
C GLY A 170 3.90 12.65 2.01
N VAL A 171 2.85 13.47 2.16
CA VAL A 171 1.93 13.86 1.09
C VAL A 171 2.07 15.35 0.87
N LYS A 172 2.84 15.75 -0.16
CA LYS A 172 2.99 17.18 -0.49
C LYS A 172 1.61 17.80 -0.69
N ALA A 173 1.37 18.99 -0.15
CA ALA A 173 0.09 19.68 -0.30
C ALA A 173 -0.36 19.80 -1.77
N THR A 174 0.57 19.89 -2.71
CA THR A 174 0.31 20.00 -4.15
C THR A 174 0.39 18.67 -4.90
N ALA A 175 0.43 17.52 -4.20
CA ALA A 175 0.64 16.20 -4.81
C ALA A 175 -0.36 15.89 -5.94
N PHE A 176 -1.61 16.31 -5.78
CA PHE A 176 -2.68 16.06 -6.75
C PHE A 176 -3.00 17.25 -7.66
N LYS A 177 -2.40 18.43 -7.43
CA LYS A 177 -2.76 19.69 -8.14
C LYS A 177 -2.69 19.59 -9.67
N LYS A 178 -1.75 18.81 -10.19
CA LYS A 178 -1.54 18.64 -11.64
C LYS A 178 -2.35 17.49 -12.26
N LEU A 179 -3.09 16.73 -11.46
CA LEU A 179 -3.85 15.56 -11.91
C LEU A 179 -5.26 16.01 -12.37
N THR A 180 -5.33 16.70 -13.49
CA THR A 180 -6.57 17.32 -14.00
C THR A 180 -7.62 16.32 -14.49
N LYS A 181 -7.30 15.03 -14.53
CA LYS A 181 -8.22 13.95 -14.89
C LYS A 181 -8.63 13.08 -13.69
N LEU A 182 -8.03 13.31 -12.51
CA LEU A 182 -8.28 12.49 -11.33
C LEU A 182 -9.74 12.65 -10.89
N ALA A 183 -10.51 11.57 -11.00
CA ALA A 183 -11.90 11.51 -10.61
C ALA A 183 -12.11 10.79 -9.27
N TYR A 184 -11.28 9.82 -8.96
CA TYR A 184 -11.43 8.95 -7.78
C TYR A 184 -10.16 8.96 -6.95
N LEU A 185 -10.24 9.48 -5.72
CA LEU A 185 -9.12 9.58 -4.79
C LEU A 185 -9.47 8.88 -3.46
N TYR A 186 -8.76 7.79 -3.17
CA TYR A 186 -8.95 7.00 -1.96
C TYR A 186 -7.70 7.06 -1.09
N LEU A 187 -7.79 7.74 0.06
CA LEU A 187 -6.75 7.94 1.07
C LEU A 187 -7.23 7.60 2.48
N GLY A 188 -8.35 6.88 2.59
CA GLY A 188 -8.89 6.44 3.87
C GLY A 188 -7.94 5.48 4.60
N ASP A 189 -8.13 5.33 5.92
CA ASP A 189 -7.37 4.42 6.76
C ASP A 189 -5.85 4.66 6.67
N ASN A 190 -5.46 5.92 6.94
CA ASN A 190 -4.09 6.42 6.93
C ASN A 190 -3.79 7.27 8.18
N GLU A 191 -2.70 8.04 8.17
CA GLU A 191 -2.29 8.91 9.29
C GLU A 191 -2.23 10.40 8.88
N LEU A 192 -3.09 10.82 7.97
CA LEU A 192 -3.14 12.21 7.50
C LEU A 192 -3.70 13.13 8.59
N THR A 193 -3.03 14.24 8.86
CA THR A 193 -3.47 15.29 9.80
C THR A 193 -4.11 16.48 9.11
N SER A 194 -4.06 16.55 7.78
CA SER A 194 -4.67 17.61 6.97
C SER A 194 -5.07 17.07 5.60
N VAL A 195 -6.05 17.72 4.98
CA VAL A 195 -6.48 17.42 3.61
C VAL A 195 -5.49 18.04 2.62
N PRO A 196 -4.92 17.27 1.67
CA PRO A 196 -4.10 17.84 0.60
C PRO A 196 -4.95 18.66 -0.37
N HIS A 197 -4.32 19.51 -1.21
CA HIS A 197 -5.03 20.25 -2.24
C HIS A 197 -5.71 19.32 -3.25
N LEU A 198 -7.02 19.44 -3.38
CA LEU A 198 -7.86 18.56 -4.18
C LEU A 198 -8.12 19.16 -5.57
N PRO A 199 -7.84 18.46 -6.69
CA PRO A 199 -8.14 18.95 -8.03
C PRO A 199 -9.65 19.03 -8.27
N GLU A 200 -10.06 19.93 -9.17
CA GLU A 200 -11.47 20.16 -9.47
C GLU A 200 -12.16 19.03 -10.25
N SER A 201 -11.36 18.14 -10.82
CA SER A 201 -11.84 16.97 -11.56
C SER A 201 -12.44 15.85 -10.70
N LEU A 202 -12.28 15.93 -9.36
CA LEU A 202 -12.70 14.85 -8.46
C LEU A 202 -14.22 14.71 -8.41
N HIS A 203 -14.63 13.43 -8.44
CA HIS A 203 -16.00 12.96 -8.18
C HIS A 203 -16.11 12.38 -6.77
N VAL A 204 -15.14 11.54 -6.39
CA VAL A 204 -15.14 10.83 -5.11
C VAL A 204 -13.85 11.08 -4.37
N VAL A 205 -13.94 11.41 -3.09
CA VAL A 205 -12.79 11.58 -2.18
C VAL A 205 -13.05 10.84 -0.88
N HIS A 206 -12.24 9.83 -0.62
CA HIS A 206 -12.28 9.09 0.63
C HIS A 206 -11.08 9.46 1.51
N LEU A 207 -11.36 10.04 2.67
CA LEU A 207 -10.42 10.46 3.69
C LEU A 207 -10.80 9.94 5.08
N GLN A 208 -11.76 8.99 5.15
CA GLN A 208 -12.21 8.42 6.42
C GLN A 208 -11.04 7.77 7.20
N ASN A 209 -11.21 7.66 8.53
CA ASN A 209 -10.25 7.00 9.42
C ASN A 209 -8.82 7.55 9.29
N ASN A 210 -8.68 8.87 9.33
CA ASN A 210 -7.40 9.58 9.40
C ASN A 210 -7.29 10.37 10.71
N LYS A 211 -6.36 11.28 10.81
CA LYS A 211 -6.12 12.15 11.98
C LYS A 211 -6.35 13.63 11.63
N ILE A 212 -7.31 13.91 10.73
CA ILE A 212 -7.60 15.26 10.28
C ILE A 212 -8.36 16.00 11.39
N GLU A 213 -7.73 17.03 11.96
CA GLU A 213 -8.28 17.82 13.08
C GLU A 213 -9.01 19.08 12.60
N ALA A 214 -8.60 19.62 11.46
CA ALA A 214 -9.14 20.86 10.91
C ALA A 214 -9.17 20.87 9.39
N ILE A 215 -10.07 21.63 8.84
CA ILE A 215 -10.18 21.98 7.42
C ILE A 215 -10.30 23.50 7.29
N THR A 216 -10.27 24.03 6.09
CA THR A 216 -10.46 25.45 5.80
C THR A 216 -11.57 25.63 4.77
N ASP A 217 -12.11 26.85 4.67
CA ASP A 217 -13.13 27.18 3.67
C ASP A 217 -12.65 26.98 2.22
N GLU A 218 -11.32 26.86 2.02
CA GLU A 218 -10.70 26.58 0.72
C GLU A 218 -10.39 25.10 0.50
N THR A 219 -10.68 24.22 1.47
CA THR A 219 -10.38 22.79 1.36
C THR A 219 -11.15 22.13 0.23
N PHE A 220 -12.45 22.40 0.15
CA PHE A 220 -13.33 21.86 -0.91
C PHE A 220 -13.86 22.98 -1.81
N CYS A 221 -14.11 24.17 -1.27
CA CYS A 221 -14.69 25.32 -1.96
C CYS A 221 -13.64 26.41 -2.24
N LYS A 222 -14.06 27.57 -2.68
CA LYS A 222 -13.23 28.78 -2.88
C LYS A 222 -13.65 29.87 -1.87
N GLY A 223 -13.45 29.57 -0.59
CA GLY A 223 -13.91 30.42 0.49
C GLY A 223 -15.42 30.60 0.46
N ASN A 224 -15.90 31.76 0.96
CA ASN A 224 -17.33 32.13 0.97
C ASN A 224 -17.82 32.67 -0.40
N THR A 225 -17.47 31.97 -1.51
CA THR A 225 -17.87 32.39 -2.86
C THR A 225 -19.11 31.62 -3.29
N SER A 226 -20.28 32.23 -3.18
CA SER A 226 -21.59 31.62 -3.49
C SER A 226 -21.79 31.19 -4.95
N TYR A 227 -20.97 31.70 -5.87
CA TYR A 227 -21.03 31.34 -7.30
C TYR A 227 -20.24 30.13 -7.70
N TYR A 228 -19.37 29.65 -6.83
CA TYR A 228 -18.53 28.46 -7.12
C TYR A 228 -19.24 27.20 -6.67
N VAL A 229 -19.47 26.27 -7.60
CA VAL A 229 -20.07 24.97 -7.31
C VAL A 229 -19.20 23.87 -7.91
N ARG A 230 -18.87 22.87 -7.11
CA ARG A 230 -18.17 21.66 -7.56
C ARG A 230 -19.15 20.62 -8.08
N THR A 231 -19.64 20.85 -9.30
CA THR A 231 -20.70 20.02 -9.91
C THR A 231 -20.32 18.55 -10.12
N LYS A 232 -19.03 18.24 -10.12
CA LYS A 232 -18.53 16.86 -10.30
C LYS A 232 -18.34 16.13 -8.99
N MET A 233 -18.27 16.83 -7.84
CA MET A 233 -18.02 16.20 -6.55
C MET A 233 -19.31 15.56 -6.03
N GLU A 234 -19.34 14.23 -6.05
CA GLU A 234 -20.50 13.42 -5.68
C GLU A 234 -20.41 12.93 -4.24
N GLU A 235 -19.18 12.54 -3.80
CA GLU A 235 -18.98 11.96 -2.49
C GLU A 235 -17.70 12.45 -1.84
N VAL A 236 -17.80 12.87 -0.57
CA VAL A 236 -16.67 13.17 0.32
C VAL A 236 -16.86 12.41 1.62
N ARG A 237 -15.89 11.59 2.00
CA ARG A 237 -15.88 10.88 3.27
C ARG A 237 -14.80 11.41 4.19
N LEU A 238 -15.21 11.87 5.37
CA LEU A 238 -14.37 12.38 6.46
C LEU A 238 -14.67 11.70 7.80
N ASP A 239 -15.56 10.69 7.81
CA ASP A 239 -15.91 9.94 9.01
C ASP A 239 -14.65 9.27 9.63
N GLY A 240 -14.68 9.08 10.96
CA GLY A 240 -13.53 8.54 11.68
C GLY A 240 -12.33 9.49 11.81
N ASN A 241 -12.49 10.78 11.51
CA ASN A 241 -11.52 11.85 11.79
C ASN A 241 -11.91 12.66 13.03
N PRO A 242 -10.96 13.30 13.73
CA PRO A 242 -11.26 14.17 14.87
C PRO A 242 -12.03 15.45 14.50
N VAL A 243 -11.99 15.86 13.24
CA VAL A 243 -12.63 17.09 12.78
C VAL A 243 -14.15 17.08 12.96
N VAL A 244 -14.70 18.13 13.59
CA VAL A 244 -16.15 18.37 13.72
C VAL A 244 -16.60 19.24 12.55
N LEU A 245 -17.35 18.67 11.60
CA LEU A 245 -17.68 19.31 10.33
C LEU A 245 -18.61 20.52 10.49
N ALA A 246 -19.47 20.51 11.53
CA ALA A 246 -20.34 21.65 11.83
C ALA A 246 -19.59 22.97 12.08
N ASN A 247 -18.32 22.91 12.48
CA ASN A 247 -17.49 24.10 12.69
C ASN A 247 -17.04 24.77 11.38
N TYR A 248 -17.28 24.14 10.22
CA TYR A 248 -16.78 24.60 8.92
C TYR A 248 -17.88 24.69 7.84
N PRO A 249 -18.99 25.39 8.09
CA PRO A 249 -20.14 25.39 7.17
C PRO A 249 -19.79 25.93 5.77
N TYR A 250 -18.88 26.89 5.68
CA TYR A 250 -18.47 27.50 4.40
C TYR A 250 -17.54 26.59 3.58
N SER A 251 -16.93 25.59 4.20
CA SER A 251 -16.09 24.61 3.49
C SER A 251 -16.88 23.70 2.55
N PHE A 252 -18.22 23.66 2.67
CA PHE A 252 -19.09 22.71 1.97
C PHE A 252 -20.16 23.34 1.10
N ILE A 253 -20.28 24.67 1.11
CA ILE A 253 -21.36 25.38 0.39
C ILE A 253 -21.36 25.20 -1.13
N CYS A 254 -20.20 24.79 -1.67
CA CYS A 254 -20.01 24.51 -3.09
C CYS A 254 -20.30 23.05 -3.48
N LEU A 255 -20.57 22.18 -2.51
CA LEU A 255 -20.82 20.77 -2.73
C LEU A 255 -22.32 20.52 -2.93
N GLN A 256 -22.66 19.53 -3.77
CA GLN A 256 -24.06 19.11 -3.98
C GLN A 256 -24.57 18.26 -2.81
N SER A 257 -23.68 17.55 -2.11
CA SER A 257 -23.98 16.73 -0.95
C SER A 257 -23.02 17.04 0.18
N LEU A 258 -23.52 17.08 1.41
CA LEU A 258 -22.67 17.24 2.58
C LEU A 258 -21.74 16.03 2.74
N PRO A 259 -20.49 16.24 3.17
CA PRO A 259 -19.58 15.14 3.47
C PRO A 259 -20.14 14.19 4.51
N VAL A 260 -19.81 12.90 4.38
CA VAL A 260 -20.02 11.92 5.44
C VAL A 260 -18.97 12.17 6.54
N GLY A 261 -19.43 12.41 7.78
CA GLY A 261 -18.51 12.65 8.90
C GLY A 261 -19.24 13.10 10.17
N TRP A 262 -18.46 13.60 11.13
CA TRP A 262 -18.95 13.98 12.45
C TRP A 262 -19.41 15.45 12.48
N TYR A 263 -20.66 15.71 12.90
CA TYR A 263 -21.26 17.07 12.95
C TYR A 263 -21.56 17.54 14.36
N ASN A 264 -21.46 16.70 15.42
CA ASN A 264 -21.82 17.04 16.79
C ASN A 264 -20.62 16.95 17.72
#